data_7a4600f6ef90dbc314cfd3947c8490c5
#
_entry.id   7a4600f6ef90dbc314cfd3947c8490c5
#
_cell.length_a   1.000
_cell.length_b   1.000
_cell.length_c   1.000
_cell.angle_alpha   90.00
_cell.angle_beta   90.00
_cell.angle_gamma   90.00
#
_symmetry.space_group_name_H-M   'P 1'
#
loop_
_entity.id
_entity.type
_entity.pdbx_description
1 polymer ?
#
loop_
_entity_poly.entity_id
_entity_poly.type
_entity_poly.pdbx_seq_one_letter_code
_entity_poly.pdbx_strand_id
1 'polypeptide(L)'
;MLLSATMLRIRIALLLLPLAATACDKNGAARPNPSGRATATSAEKPAIDALVRGDFAAAGNAADQVLKRTPDAARAAAVRAVARYQSAGVALLARAEGMEGIMEGGDAARIDREIRAALETFDRELVAVDADLAIAEADPSFAIEVCLACWRYDWTGDKEINERDERMLEIEYDSRGAELEEGDPRRRPTFRLDHGDVIWARAMISFQRMLAHLGMAYRWSALASGLRGDESRVLRVPLASAGDVKRAGELALTALDHAERCRQAYLAETDDDREWVPNPEQKSHPVPLEVDAALYQTWGGALSDLEGLVRGETGVPLGELLALVPEYRGPTNVGYVDVGRIFSQPRDIVIDVRGIDDLEKAQANPGPLLKSFFGGLWRETMKPSPIVGRARAARDSLMRGEQTLDRKLRYLFWFN
;
A
#
# COMPACT_ATOMS: atom_id res chain seq x y z
N MET A 1 25.66 -14.20 -6.02
CA MET A 1 25.39 -12.76 -6.18
C MET A 1 24.52 -12.34 -5.01
N LEU A 2 25.13 -11.74 -4.01
CA LEU A 2 24.48 -11.24 -2.78
C LEU A 2 23.58 -10.06 -3.15
N LEU A 3 22.28 -10.24 -3.07
CA LEU A 3 21.34 -9.14 -3.02
C LEU A 3 21.64 -8.38 -1.72
N SER A 4 22.19 -7.17 -1.82
CA SER A 4 22.54 -6.38 -0.64
C SER A 4 21.30 -6.15 0.23
N ALA A 5 21.48 -6.10 1.55
CA ALA A 5 20.43 -5.81 2.53
C ALA A 5 19.65 -4.52 2.17
N THR A 6 20.30 -3.56 1.53
CA THR A 6 19.71 -2.34 0.99
C THR A 6 18.64 -2.61 -0.08
N MET A 7 18.85 -3.60 -0.95
CA MET A 7 17.85 -4.01 -1.95
C MET A 7 16.66 -4.74 -1.33
N LEU A 8 16.86 -5.45 -0.22
CA LEU A 8 15.78 -6.08 0.53
C LEU A 8 14.93 -5.03 1.27
N ARG A 9 15.57 -4.01 1.84
CA ARG A 9 14.90 -2.87 2.51
C ARG A 9 14.04 -2.06 1.53
N ILE A 10 14.57 -1.72 0.35
CA ILE A 10 13.83 -1.04 -0.72
C ILE A 10 12.70 -1.93 -1.25
N ARG A 11 12.89 -3.26 -1.33
CA ARG A 11 11.85 -4.19 -1.81
C ARG A 11 10.75 -4.46 -0.78
N ILE A 12 11.05 -4.45 0.51
CA ILE A 12 10.02 -4.50 1.56
C ILE A 12 9.20 -3.20 1.57
N ALA A 13 9.82 -2.04 1.40
CA ALA A 13 9.13 -0.78 1.21
C ALA A 13 8.30 -0.76 -0.11
N LEU A 14 8.81 -1.36 -1.20
CA LEU A 14 8.12 -1.46 -2.51
C LEU A 14 7.02 -2.53 -2.54
N LEU A 15 7.02 -3.53 -1.64
CA LEU A 15 5.93 -4.50 -1.48
C LEU A 15 4.70 -3.90 -0.76
N LEU A 16 4.82 -2.66 -0.25
CA LEU A 16 3.75 -1.92 0.40
C LEU A 16 2.97 -1.01 -0.58
N LEU A 17 3.16 -1.15 -1.90
CA LEU A 17 2.56 -0.27 -2.90
C LEU A 17 1.29 -0.87 -3.50
N PRO A 18 0.12 -0.25 -3.30
CA PRO A 18 -1.10 -0.64 -3.99
C PRO A 18 -1.19 -0.01 -5.38
N LEU A 19 -1.75 -0.79 -6.30
CA LEU A 19 -2.21 -0.36 -7.62
C LEU A 19 -3.41 0.57 -7.46
N ALA A 20 -3.21 1.87 -7.59
CA ALA A 20 -4.28 2.83 -7.77
C ALA A 20 -4.48 3.10 -9.26
N ALA A 21 -5.65 2.90 -9.72
CA ALA A 21 -6.39 3.54 -10.83
C ALA A 21 -7.48 2.60 -11.33
N THR A 22 -8.70 2.93 -11.45
CA THR A 22 -9.54 3.70 -12.32
C THR A 22 -11.04 3.40 -12.29
N ALA A 23 -11.85 4.35 -12.40
CA ALA A 23 -13.11 4.80 -13.03
C ALA A 23 -14.51 4.33 -12.60
N CYS A 24 -15.38 5.25 -12.68
CA CYS A 24 -16.79 5.66 -12.55
C CYS A 24 -17.91 4.64 -12.40
N ASP A 25 -18.93 4.96 -11.59
CA ASP A 25 -20.25 5.43 -12.04
C ASP A 25 -21.14 6.03 -10.93
N LYS A 26 -22.25 6.66 -11.32
CA LYS A 26 -23.05 7.69 -10.69
C LYS A 26 -23.97 7.23 -9.57
N ASN A 27 -24.21 8.14 -8.64
CA ASN A 27 -25.35 8.40 -7.73
C ASN A 27 -25.05 8.17 -6.23
N GLY A 28 -24.69 9.25 -5.56
CA GLY A 28 -24.77 9.39 -4.10
C GLY A 28 -25.04 10.84 -3.73
N ALA A 29 -26.17 11.09 -3.09
CA ALA A 29 -26.55 12.43 -2.63
C ALA A 29 -25.55 12.95 -1.59
N ALA A 30 -24.92 14.09 -1.88
CA ALA A 30 -24.03 14.80 -0.99
C ALA A 30 -24.70 15.17 0.31
N ARG A 31 -24.11 14.80 1.44
CA ARG A 31 -24.41 15.41 2.74
C ARG A 31 -23.54 16.67 2.86
N PRO A 32 -24.07 17.80 3.35
CA PRO A 32 -23.27 18.99 3.54
C PRO A 32 -22.21 18.75 4.63
N ASN A 33 -20.95 18.95 4.28
CA ASN A 33 -19.84 18.96 5.21
C ASN A 33 -19.94 20.25 6.04
N PRO A 34 -19.93 20.21 7.39
CA PRO A 34 -19.94 21.42 8.20
C PRO A 34 -18.57 22.11 8.07
N SER A 35 -18.52 23.20 7.32
CA SER A 35 -17.36 24.09 7.15
C SER A 35 -17.03 24.87 8.45
N GLY A 36 -16.78 24.13 9.53
CA GLY A 36 -16.30 24.68 10.80
C GLY A 36 -14.88 24.20 11.05
N ARG A 37 -13.90 25.10 11.02
CA ARG A 37 -12.53 24.80 11.51
C ARG A 37 -12.63 24.31 12.96
N ALA A 38 -12.67 23.01 13.16
CA ALA A 38 -12.51 22.45 14.48
C ALA A 38 -11.04 22.62 14.89
N THR A 39 -10.76 23.62 15.70
CA THR A 39 -9.42 23.87 16.26
C THR A 39 -9.10 22.82 17.32
N ALA A 40 -7.84 22.35 17.35
CA ALA A 40 -7.35 21.47 18.41
C ALA A 40 -7.64 22.09 19.80
N THR A 41 -8.12 21.27 20.72
CA THR A 41 -8.30 21.68 22.11
C THR A 41 -6.94 21.95 22.76
N SER A 42 -6.92 22.78 23.83
CA SER A 42 -5.67 23.02 24.56
C SER A 42 -5.04 21.73 25.13
N ALA A 43 -5.86 20.73 25.39
CA ALA A 43 -5.41 19.41 25.86
C ALA A 43 -4.72 18.57 24.76
N GLU A 44 -5.17 18.68 23.51
CA GLU A 44 -4.61 17.92 22.37
C GLU A 44 -3.33 18.56 21.80
N LYS A 45 -3.18 19.87 21.99
CA LYS A 45 -2.07 20.63 21.43
C LYS A 45 -0.67 20.05 21.70
N PRO A 46 -0.31 19.59 22.93
CA PRO A 46 1.02 18.97 23.16
C PRO A 46 1.29 17.73 22.31
N ALA A 47 0.24 16.91 22.08
CA ALA A 47 0.36 15.70 21.25
C ALA A 47 0.58 16.06 19.78
N ILE A 48 -0.18 17.02 19.26
CA ILE A 48 -0.07 17.50 17.88
C ILE A 48 1.27 18.20 17.66
N ASP A 49 1.68 19.09 18.57
CA ASP A 49 2.98 19.78 18.47
C ASP A 49 4.16 18.81 18.47
N ALA A 50 4.09 17.72 19.23
CA ALA A 50 5.10 16.68 19.22
C ALA A 50 5.10 15.90 17.88
N LEU A 51 3.91 15.55 17.35
CA LEU A 51 3.77 14.90 16.05
C LEU A 51 4.36 15.77 14.93
N VAL A 52 4.03 17.05 14.90
CA VAL A 52 4.55 17.99 13.88
C VAL A 52 6.08 18.07 13.91
N ARG A 53 6.71 17.87 15.06
CA ARG A 53 8.18 17.81 15.18
C ARG A 53 8.77 16.44 14.87
N GLY A 54 7.96 15.42 14.57
CA GLY A 54 8.40 14.04 14.36
C GLY A 54 8.83 13.33 15.65
N ASP A 55 8.51 13.86 16.83
CA ASP A 55 8.74 13.21 18.12
C ASP A 55 7.58 12.24 18.44
N PHE A 56 7.59 11.09 17.78
CA PHE A 56 6.51 10.11 17.89
C PHE A 56 6.35 9.56 19.31
N ALA A 57 7.43 9.42 20.07
CA ALA A 57 7.36 8.94 21.44
C ALA A 57 6.66 9.96 22.35
N ALA A 58 7.03 11.23 22.28
CA ALA A 58 6.36 12.29 23.03
C ALA A 58 4.92 12.48 22.56
N ALA A 59 4.67 12.40 21.26
CA ALA A 59 3.33 12.51 20.67
C ALA A 59 2.39 11.41 21.21
N GLY A 60 2.83 10.14 21.19
CA GLY A 60 2.07 9.01 21.71
C GLY A 60 1.77 9.15 23.22
N ASN A 61 2.78 9.52 24.02
CA ASN A 61 2.61 9.72 25.46
C ASN A 61 1.62 10.86 25.79
N ALA A 62 1.70 11.98 25.07
CA ALA A 62 0.79 13.09 25.25
C ALA A 62 -0.65 12.72 24.81
N ALA A 63 -0.80 12.01 23.69
CA ALA A 63 -2.09 11.51 23.22
C ALA A 63 -2.74 10.55 24.24
N ASP A 64 -1.97 9.64 24.82
CA ASP A 64 -2.44 8.74 25.89
C ASP A 64 -2.98 9.49 27.11
N GLN A 65 -2.35 10.61 27.51
CA GLN A 65 -2.85 11.43 28.62
C GLN A 65 -4.20 12.10 28.29
N VAL A 66 -4.40 12.51 27.04
CA VAL A 66 -5.68 13.05 26.58
C VAL A 66 -6.74 11.95 26.59
N LEU A 67 -6.46 10.81 25.94
CA LEU A 67 -7.41 9.70 25.79
C LEU A 67 -7.82 9.04 27.11
N LYS A 68 -6.98 9.10 28.15
CA LYS A 68 -7.36 8.68 29.51
C LYS A 68 -8.48 9.54 30.10
N ARG A 69 -8.62 10.79 29.68
CA ARG A 69 -9.64 11.74 30.17
C ARG A 69 -10.81 11.87 29.21
N THR A 70 -10.54 11.77 27.92
CA THR A 70 -11.49 11.95 26.81
C THR A 70 -11.25 10.84 25.81
N PRO A 71 -11.83 9.63 26.02
CA PRO A 71 -11.54 8.45 25.20
C PRO A 71 -11.90 8.59 23.72
N ASP A 72 -12.77 9.53 23.38
CA ASP A 72 -13.26 9.86 22.04
C ASP A 72 -12.59 11.08 21.41
N ALA A 73 -11.47 11.56 21.97
CA ALA A 73 -10.72 12.68 21.42
C ALA A 73 -10.07 12.29 20.08
N ALA A 74 -10.73 12.60 18.97
CA ALA A 74 -10.40 12.16 17.61
C ALA A 74 -8.95 12.46 17.20
N ARG A 75 -8.48 13.71 17.46
CA ARG A 75 -7.11 14.11 17.11
C ARG A 75 -6.06 13.40 17.95
N ALA A 76 -6.31 13.23 19.24
CA ALA A 76 -5.41 12.49 20.11
C ALA A 76 -5.34 11.02 19.69
N ALA A 77 -6.46 10.42 19.29
CA ALA A 77 -6.50 9.05 18.76
C ALA A 77 -5.67 8.92 17.48
N ALA A 78 -5.83 9.84 16.51
CA ALA A 78 -5.03 9.85 15.29
C ALA A 78 -3.53 10.01 15.58
N VAL A 79 -3.13 10.92 16.47
CA VAL A 79 -1.74 11.10 16.88
C VAL A 79 -1.18 9.81 17.50
N ARG A 80 -1.95 9.14 18.37
CA ARG A 80 -1.54 7.86 18.97
C ARG A 80 -1.42 6.76 17.91
N ALA A 81 -2.34 6.72 16.95
CA ALA A 81 -2.27 5.78 15.83
C ALA A 81 -0.96 5.92 15.04
N VAL A 82 -0.57 7.15 14.66
CA VAL A 82 0.69 7.42 13.97
C VAL A 82 1.90 7.00 14.82
N ALA A 83 1.94 7.36 16.10
CA ALA A 83 3.03 6.99 17.00
C ALA A 83 3.18 5.47 17.15
N ARG A 84 2.08 4.74 17.30
CA ARG A 84 2.06 3.26 17.34
C ARG A 84 2.52 2.64 16.04
N TYR A 85 2.01 3.14 14.91
CA TYR A 85 2.39 2.65 13.60
C TYR A 85 3.89 2.77 13.35
N GLN A 86 4.48 3.93 13.66
CA GLN A 86 5.91 4.15 13.55
C GLN A 86 6.71 3.19 14.45
N SER A 87 6.28 3.02 15.70
CA SER A 87 6.93 2.10 16.64
C SER A 87 6.85 0.65 16.17
N ALA A 88 5.71 0.22 15.61
CA ALA A 88 5.53 -1.11 15.06
C ALA A 88 6.41 -1.36 13.84
N GLY A 89 6.53 -0.38 12.93
CA GLY A 89 7.40 -0.42 11.76
C GLY A 89 8.88 -0.57 12.14
N VAL A 90 9.37 0.26 13.07
CA VAL A 90 10.74 0.17 13.60
C VAL A 90 11.01 -1.20 14.23
N ALA A 91 10.08 -1.71 15.05
CA ALA A 91 10.23 -3.02 15.68
C ALA A 91 10.25 -4.16 14.64
N LEU A 92 9.46 -4.07 13.57
CA LEU A 92 9.46 -5.05 12.48
C LEU A 92 10.79 -5.03 11.72
N LEU A 93 11.31 -3.85 11.37
CA LEU A 93 12.59 -3.69 10.68
C LEU A 93 13.75 -4.22 11.52
N ALA A 94 13.80 -3.89 12.81
CA ALA A 94 14.84 -4.39 13.73
C ALA A 94 14.84 -5.93 13.84
N ARG A 95 13.66 -6.56 13.80
CA ARG A 95 13.56 -8.02 13.75
C ARG A 95 14.02 -8.60 12.41
N ALA A 96 13.69 -7.96 11.31
CA ALA A 96 14.12 -8.37 9.97
C ALA A 96 15.66 -8.34 9.84
N GLU A 97 16.33 -7.32 10.40
CA GLU A 97 17.79 -7.26 10.46
C GLU A 97 18.39 -8.42 11.29
N GLY A 98 17.79 -8.74 12.44
CA GLY A 98 18.22 -9.86 13.27
C GLY A 98 18.06 -11.24 12.62
N MET A 99 17.24 -11.34 11.56
CA MET A 99 17.01 -12.62 10.85
C MET A 99 18.12 -12.96 9.84
N GLU A 100 18.94 -12.00 9.39
CA GLU A 100 19.99 -12.25 8.39
C GLU A 100 20.94 -13.37 8.85
N GLY A 101 21.45 -13.31 10.11
CA GLY A 101 22.30 -14.36 10.67
C GLY A 101 21.59 -15.70 10.87
N ILE A 102 20.27 -15.70 11.09
CA ILE A 102 19.48 -16.93 11.22
C ILE A 102 19.31 -17.60 9.83
N MET A 103 19.11 -16.81 8.80
CA MET A 103 18.99 -17.31 7.42
C MET A 103 20.31 -17.94 6.93
N GLU A 104 21.45 -17.38 7.32
CA GLU A 104 22.78 -17.94 7.02
C GLU A 104 23.01 -19.29 7.75
N GLY A 105 22.54 -19.42 8.98
CA GLY A 105 22.66 -20.64 9.79
C GLY A 105 21.79 -21.82 9.30
N GLY A 106 20.85 -21.60 8.40
CA GLY A 106 20.09 -22.66 7.72
C GLY A 106 19.04 -23.40 8.55
N ASP A 107 18.72 -22.97 9.78
CA ASP A 107 17.63 -23.57 10.58
C ASP A 107 16.26 -23.11 10.06
N ALA A 108 15.71 -23.92 9.15
CA ALA A 108 14.42 -23.66 8.51
C ALA A 108 13.27 -23.45 9.51
N ALA A 109 13.19 -24.27 10.56
CA ALA A 109 12.13 -24.18 11.54
C ALA A 109 12.24 -22.90 12.39
N ARG A 110 13.45 -22.47 12.66
CA ARG A 110 13.70 -21.20 13.36
C ARG A 110 13.33 -20.01 12.50
N ILE A 111 13.70 -20.02 11.20
CA ILE A 111 13.33 -18.96 10.25
C ILE A 111 11.81 -18.78 10.22
N ASP A 112 11.05 -19.86 10.03
CA ASP A 112 9.59 -19.80 9.96
C ASP A 112 8.96 -19.28 11.27
N ARG A 113 9.48 -19.71 12.43
CA ARG A 113 9.00 -19.23 13.75
C ARG A 113 9.25 -17.74 13.94
N GLU A 114 10.45 -17.25 13.61
CA GLU A 114 10.80 -15.82 13.77
C GLU A 114 10.01 -14.92 12.83
N ILE A 115 9.85 -15.31 11.56
CA ILE A 115 8.98 -14.59 10.60
C ILE A 115 7.57 -14.51 11.16
N ARG A 116 7.00 -15.64 11.57
CA ARG A 116 5.64 -15.68 12.10
C ARG A 116 5.48 -14.80 13.34
N ALA A 117 6.38 -14.92 14.32
CA ALA A 117 6.34 -14.13 15.54
C ALA A 117 6.48 -12.61 15.30
N ALA A 118 7.30 -12.22 14.30
CA ALA A 118 7.43 -10.83 13.89
C ALA A 118 6.12 -10.30 13.31
N LEU A 119 5.51 -11.04 12.37
CA LEU A 119 4.28 -10.66 11.72
C LEU A 119 3.05 -10.69 12.67
N GLU A 120 2.97 -11.66 13.59
CA GLU A 120 1.93 -11.70 14.63
C GLU A 120 2.02 -10.48 15.56
N THR A 121 3.23 -10.06 15.90
CA THR A 121 3.43 -8.85 16.70
C THR A 121 3.01 -7.61 15.92
N PHE A 122 3.42 -7.51 14.68
CA PHE A 122 3.07 -6.39 13.81
C PHE A 122 1.56 -6.29 13.59
N ASP A 123 0.86 -7.38 13.23
CA ASP A 123 -0.60 -7.40 13.07
C ASP A 123 -1.32 -6.94 14.34
N ARG A 124 -0.88 -7.39 15.52
CA ARG A 124 -1.47 -6.97 16.79
C ARG A 124 -1.35 -5.47 17.04
N GLU A 125 -0.21 -4.87 16.70
CA GLU A 125 -0.05 -3.42 16.78
C GLU A 125 -0.93 -2.69 15.75
N LEU A 126 -1.03 -3.22 14.53
CA LEU A 126 -1.92 -2.67 13.50
C LEU A 126 -3.40 -2.75 13.90
N VAL A 127 -3.83 -3.77 14.63
CA VAL A 127 -5.19 -3.83 15.23
C VAL A 127 -5.41 -2.65 16.18
N ALA A 128 -4.42 -2.34 17.02
CA ALA A 128 -4.53 -1.19 17.93
C ALA A 128 -4.50 0.15 17.20
N VAL A 129 -3.72 0.26 16.12
CA VAL A 129 -3.71 1.43 15.23
C VAL A 129 -5.07 1.63 14.57
N ASP A 130 -5.67 0.57 13.99
CA ASP A 130 -7.00 0.66 13.38
C ASP A 130 -8.10 1.07 14.39
N ALA A 131 -8.01 0.57 15.62
CA ALA A 131 -8.94 0.97 16.68
C ALA A 131 -8.83 2.47 17.03
N ASP A 132 -7.63 3.03 17.04
CA ASP A 132 -7.41 4.46 17.26
C ASP A 132 -7.91 5.29 16.07
N LEU A 133 -7.64 4.85 14.84
CA LEU A 133 -8.15 5.50 13.64
C LEU A 133 -9.68 5.45 13.55
N ALA A 134 -10.32 4.37 14.06
CA ALA A 134 -11.78 4.31 14.12
C ALA A 134 -12.39 5.38 15.03
N ILE A 135 -11.69 5.78 16.11
CA ILE A 135 -12.11 6.90 16.96
C ILE A 135 -12.01 8.23 16.18
N ALA A 136 -10.90 8.38 15.41
CA ALA A 136 -10.72 9.58 14.60
C ALA A 136 -11.75 9.67 13.46
N GLU A 137 -12.06 8.57 12.79
CA GLU A 137 -13.07 8.48 11.73
C GLU A 137 -14.48 8.79 12.24
N ALA A 138 -14.77 8.53 13.51
CA ALA A 138 -16.09 8.84 14.08
C ALA A 138 -16.38 10.36 14.17
N ASP A 139 -15.36 11.22 14.02
CA ASP A 139 -15.51 12.68 13.97
C ASP A 139 -15.44 13.17 12.50
N PRO A 140 -16.58 13.48 11.84
CA PRO A 140 -16.59 13.96 10.46
C PRO A 140 -15.98 15.36 10.30
N SER A 141 -15.71 16.07 11.41
CA SER A 141 -15.01 17.36 11.42
C SER A 141 -13.52 17.23 11.72
N PHE A 142 -13.01 15.99 11.76
CA PHE A 142 -11.59 15.75 11.99
C PHE A 142 -10.72 16.54 11.00
N ALA A 143 -9.74 17.24 11.51
CA ALA A 143 -8.66 17.83 10.74
C ALA A 143 -7.43 18.05 11.61
N ILE A 144 -6.25 17.83 11.04
CA ILE A 144 -4.94 18.08 11.65
C ILE A 144 -3.98 18.63 10.60
N GLU A 145 -3.20 19.65 10.97
CA GLU A 145 -2.19 20.19 10.07
C GLU A 145 -0.83 19.58 10.37
N VAL A 146 -0.17 19.04 9.34
CA VAL A 146 1.13 18.41 9.45
C VAL A 146 2.07 18.83 8.32
N CYS A 147 3.34 18.98 8.62
CA CYS A 147 4.40 19.10 7.61
C CYS A 147 5.18 17.79 7.59
N LEU A 148 4.85 16.89 6.66
CA LEU A 148 5.48 15.57 6.57
C LEU A 148 7.00 15.66 6.31
N ALA A 149 7.43 16.58 5.45
CA ALA A 149 8.83 16.83 5.14
C ALA A 149 9.59 17.54 6.27
N CYS A 150 8.89 17.97 7.34
CA CYS A 150 9.51 18.53 8.55
C CYS A 150 9.89 17.47 9.57
N TRP A 151 9.45 16.24 9.38
CA TRP A 151 9.75 15.15 10.31
C TRP A 151 11.21 14.73 10.18
N ARG A 152 11.91 14.77 11.28
CA ARG A 152 13.28 14.26 11.39
C ARG A 152 13.20 12.78 11.80
N TYR A 153 13.22 11.92 10.80
CA TYR A 153 13.04 10.49 10.97
C TYR A 153 14.03 9.73 10.09
N ASP A 154 14.58 8.63 10.58
CA ASP A 154 15.43 7.72 9.80
C ASP A 154 14.55 6.85 8.89
N TRP A 155 14.25 7.38 7.71
CA TRP A 155 13.46 6.70 6.69
C TRP A 155 14.23 5.58 5.99
N THR A 156 15.55 5.69 5.96
CA THR A 156 16.43 4.71 5.32
C THR A 156 16.72 3.51 6.22
N GLY A 157 16.52 3.63 7.52
CA GLY A 157 16.77 2.61 8.53
C GLY A 157 18.27 2.34 8.76
N ASP A 158 19.15 3.29 8.42
CA ASP A 158 20.59 3.18 8.64
C ASP A 158 21.04 3.63 10.03
N LYS A 159 20.11 4.07 10.88
CA LYS A 159 20.27 4.57 12.25
C LYS A 159 20.86 5.97 12.36
N GLU A 160 20.99 6.65 11.23
CA GLU A 160 21.43 8.04 11.15
C GLU A 160 20.36 8.86 10.42
N ILE A 161 20.07 10.07 10.88
CA ILE A 161 19.24 11.02 10.15
C ILE A 161 20.15 11.88 9.31
N ASN A 162 20.15 11.66 8.02
CA ASN A 162 21.01 12.32 7.05
C ASN A 162 20.19 13.07 5.99
N GLU A 163 20.88 13.74 5.06
CA GLU A 163 20.23 14.54 4.01
C GLU A 163 19.22 13.73 3.17
N ARG A 164 19.45 12.43 2.98
CA ARG A 164 18.53 11.56 2.24
C ARG A 164 17.22 11.38 2.98
N ASP A 165 17.27 11.23 4.30
CA ASP A 165 16.09 11.13 5.14
C ASP A 165 15.33 12.45 5.18
N GLU A 166 16.04 13.56 5.33
CA GLU A 166 15.42 14.89 5.38
C GLU A 166 14.73 15.27 4.07
N ARG A 167 15.18 14.72 2.93
CA ARG A 167 14.60 14.96 1.61
C ARG A 167 13.52 13.95 1.19
N MET A 168 13.31 12.88 1.95
CA MET A 168 12.44 11.78 1.52
C MET A 168 11.03 12.24 1.17
N LEU A 169 10.50 13.20 1.93
CA LEU A 169 9.15 13.73 1.77
C LEU A 169 9.12 15.19 1.29
N GLU A 170 10.21 15.71 0.70
CA GLU A 170 10.21 17.04 0.09
C GLU A 170 9.56 17.05 -1.29
N ILE A 171 8.88 18.14 -1.60
CA ILE A 171 8.42 18.44 -2.96
C ILE A 171 9.57 19.12 -3.72
N GLU A 172 10.14 18.43 -4.70
CA GLU A 172 11.28 18.94 -5.46
C GLU A 172 10.90 19.72 -6.70
N TYR A 173 9.66 19.59 -7.18
CA TYR A 173 9.21 20.20 -8.43
C TYR A 173 7.87 20.91 -8.22
N ASP A 174 7.67 22.02 -8.92
CA ASP A 174 6.37 22.67 -8.97
C ASP A 174 5.39 21.97 -9.93
N SER A 175 4.15 22.45 -10.00
CA SER A 175 3.11 21.88 -10.88
C SER A 175 3.44 21.98 -12.38
N ARG A 176 4.40 22.82 -12.78
CA ARG A 176 4.90 22.95 -14.16
C ARG A 176 6.12 22.07 -14.42
N GLY A 177 6.61 21.33 -13.40
CA GLY A 177 7.77 20.47 -13.50
C GLY A 177 9.11 21.23 -13.39
N ALA A 178 9.11 22.51 -13.00
CA ALA A 178 10.33 23.23 -12.69
C ALA A 178 10.85 22.83 -11.30
N GLU A 179 12.16 22.61 -11.18
CA GLU A 179 12.80 22.29 -9.93
C GLU A 179 12.74 23.47 -8.96
N LEU A 180 12.35 23.20 -7.72
CA LEU A 180 12.32 24.19 -6.66
C LEU A 180 13.72 24.35 -6.05
N GLU A 181 14.13 25.59 -5.82
CA GLU A 181 15.42 25.89 -5.19
C GLU A 181 15.51 25.29 -3.78
N GLU A 182 16.73 24.99 -3.34
CA GLU A 182 16.98 24.56 -1.98
C GLU A 182 16.56 25.66 -0.99
N GLY A 183 15.77 25.29 0.03
CA GLY A 183 15.19 26.24 1.00
C GLY A 183 13.88 26.91 0.54
N ASP A 184 13.38 26.62 -0.66
CA ASP A 184 12.03 27.07 -1.06
C ASP A 184 10.99 26.48 -0.10
N PRO A 185 10.13 27.33 0.55
CA PRO A 185 9.14 26.85 1.52
C PRO A 185 8.12 25.88 0.90
N ARG A 186 7.91 25.89 -0.41
CA ARG A 186 7.05 24.94 -1.13
C ARG A 186 7.60 23.52 -1.12
N ARG A 187 8.89 23.32 -0.81
CA ARG A 187 9.46 21.97 -0.65
C ARG A 187 8.98 21.26 0.60
N ARG A 188 8.60 22.02 1.64
CA ARG A 188 8.14 21.50 2.95
C ARG A 188 6.77 22.07 3.31
N PRO A 189 5.74 21.76 2.51
CA PRO A 189 4.41 22.31 2.75
C PRO A 189 3.77 21.72 4.00
N THR A 190 2.85 22.47 4.56
CA THR A 190 1.90 21.94 5.54
C THR A 190 0.69 21.42 4.80
N PHE A 191 0.33 20.18 5.07
CA PHE A 191 -0.89 19.54 4.60
C PHE A 191 -1.95 19.61 5.69
N ARG A 192 -3.19 19.69 5.28
CA ARG A 192 -4.36 19.46 6.13
C ARG A 192 -4.81 18.01 5.88
N LEU A 193 -4.60 17.17 6.87
CA LEU A 193 -5.15 15.81 6.87
C LEU A 193 -6.54 15.85 7.51
N ASP A 194 -7.52 15.26 6.89
CA ASP A 194 -8.90 15.32 7.33
C ASP A 194 -9.58 13.94 7.44
N HIS A 195 -10.91 13.94 7.45
CA HIS A 195 -11.70 12.72 7.61
C HIS A 195 -11.45 11.70 6.48
N GLY A 196 -11.30 12.16 5.23
CA GLY A 196 -10.97 11.29 4.09
C GLY A 196 -9.64 10.58 4.27
N ASP A 197 -8.62 11.31 4.77
CA ASP A 197 -7.27 10.77 5.02
C ASP A 197 -7.27 9.72 6.14
N VAL A 198 -8.12 9.88 7.15
CA VAL A 198 -8.28 8.87 8.22
C VAL A 198 -8.85 7.57 7.64
N ILE A 199 -9.86 7.65 6.77
CA ILE A 199 -10.43 6.45 6.12
C ILE A 199 -9.38 5.80 5.23
N TRP A 200 -8.58 6.60 4.50
CA TRP A 200 -7.45 6.11 3.71
C TRP A 200 -6.41 5.37 4.56
N ALA A 201 -6.01 5.96 5.68
CA ALA A 201 -5.10 5.31 6.62
C ALA A 201 -5.64 3.94 7.08
N ARG A 202 -6.94 3.81 7.35
CA ARG A 202 -7.59 2.53 7.70
C ARG A 202 -7.56 1.52 6.54
N ALA A 203 -7.73 1.97 5.28
CA ALA A 203 -7.56 1.12 4.12
C ALA A 203 -6.14 0.53 4.07
N MET A 204 -5.13 1.38 4.28
CA MET A 204 -3.72 0.97 4.30
C MET A 204 -3.39 0.02 5.44
N ILE A 205 -3.92 0.25 6.65
CA ILE A 205 -3.75 -0.67 7.79
C ILE A 205 -4.36 -2.04 7.48
N SER A 206 -5.57 -2.07 6.91
CA SER A 206 -6.23 -3.33 6.51
C SER A 206 -5.43 -4.08 5.44
N PHE A 207 -4.87 -3.37 4.48
CA PHE A 207 -3.99 -3.94 3.44
C PHE A 207 -2.69 -4.51 4.04
N GLN A 208 -2.02 -3.80 4.94
CA GLN A 208 -0.80 -4.29 5.59
C GLN A 208 -1.07 -5.50 6.47
N ARG A 209 -2.21 -5.54 7.17
CA ARG A 209 -2.67 -6.71 7.91
C ARG A 209 -2.93 -7.89 7.00
N MET A 210 -3.53 -7.67 5.83
CA MET A 210 -3.67 -8.70 4.79
C MET A 210 -2.31 -9.30 4.41
N LEU A 211 -1.31 -8.45 4.15
CA LEU A 211 0.05 -8.91 3.83
C LEU A 211 0.69 -9.67 4.99
N ALA A 212 0.51 -9.21 6.23
CA ALA A 212 1.00 -9.92 7.41
C ALA A 212 0.39 -11.33 7.52
N HIS A 213 -0.92 -11.46 7.34
CA HIS A 213 -1.59 -12.76 7.34
C HIS A 213 -1.16 -13.67 6.19
N LEU A 214 -0.95 -13.13 4.96
CA LEU A 214 -0.35 -13.90 3.87
C LEU A 214 1.08 -14.34 4.22
N GLY A 215 1.86 -13.47 4.87
CA GLY A 215 3.19 -13.80 5.36
C GLY A 215 3.17 -14.92 6.40
N MET A 216 2.22 -14.91 7.33
CA MET A 216 2.06 -15.95 8.35
C MET A 216 1.50 -17.27 7.80
N ALA A 217 0.83 -17.22 6.65
CA ALA A 217 0.16 -18.36 6.06
C ALA A 217 1.11 -19.42 5.50
N TYR A 218 2.38 -19.08 5.20
CA TYR A 218 3.30 -19.95 4.47
C TYR A 218 4.62 -20.17 5.20
N ARG A 219 5.31 -21.28 4.85
CA ARG A 219 6.66 -21.62 5.33
C ARG A 219 7.72 -21.06 4.40
N TRP A 220 8.21 -19.86 4.70
CA TRP A 220 9.14 -19.11 3.85
C TRP A 220 10.57 -19.67 3.84
N SER A 221 10.92 -20.51 4.83
CA SER A 221 12.20 -21.23 4.85
C SER A 221 12.41 -22.09 3.59
N ALA A 222 11.32 -22.55 2.97
CA ALA A 222 11.38 -23.28 1.72
C ALA A 222 11.95 -22.46 0.56
N LEU A 223 11.74 -21.13 0.52
CA LEU A 223 12.38 -20.24 -0.45
C LEU A 223 13.89 -20.22 -0.28
N ALA A 224 14.36 -20.12 0.96
CA ALA A 224 15.79 -20.11 1.24
C ALA A 224 16.50 -21.42 0.82
N SER A 225 15.79 -22.54 0.87
CA SER A 225 16.30 -23.84 0.43
C SER A 225 16.28 -23.94 -1.11
N GLY A 226 15.19 -23.56 -1.77
CA GLY A 226 15.04 -23.63 -3.22
C GLY A 226 15.99 -22.70 -3.98
N LEU A 227 16.35 -21.56 -3.41
CA LEU A 227 17.32 -20.61 -4.01
C LEU A 227 18.77 -21.08 -3.90
N ARG A 228 19.08 -22.08 -3.05
CA ARG A 228 20.43 -22.59 -2.80
C ARG A 228 20.87 -23.74 -3.73
N GLY A 229 20.10 -24.07 -4.76
CA GLY A 229 20.59 -24.98 -5.80
C GLY A 229 19.79 -26.26 -6.01
N ASP A 230 18.48 -26.23 -5.78
CA ASP A 230 17.64 -27.35 -6.21
C ASP A 230 17.51 -27.34 -7.75
N GLU A 231 18.07 -28.37 -8.41
CA GLU A 231 17.97 -28.57 -9.86
C GLU A 231 16.52 -28.88 -10.30
N SER A 232 15.59 -29.05 -9.34
CA SER A 232 14.20 -29.42 -9.63
C SER A 232 13.43 -28.37 -10.43
N ARG A 233 13.88 -27.09 -10.39
CA ARG A 233 13.20 -25.96 -11.03
C ARG A 233 11.71 -25.84 -10.67
N VAL A 234 11.31 -26.46 -9.56
CA VAL A 234 9.97 -26.35 -8.97
C VAL A 234 10.12 -25.80 -7.57
N LEU A 235 9.74 -24.52 -7.40
CA LEU A 235 9.70 -23.91 -6.09
C LEU A 235 8.36 -24.23 -5.43
N ARG A 236 8.41 -24.82 -4.25
CA ARG A 236 7.22 -25.07 -3.43
C ARG A 236 7.35 -24.35 -2.10
N VAL A 237 6.36 -23.50 -1.80
CA VAL A 237 6.20 -22.85 -0.48
C VAL A 237 5.00 -23.50 0.21
N PRO A 238 5.22 -24.36 1.24
CA PRO A 238 4.13 -25.07 1.88
C PRO A 238 3.20 -24.15 2.64
N LEU A 239 1.89 -24.43 2.58
CA LEU A 239 0.88 -23.78 3.39
C LEU A 239 1.04 -24.22 4.86
N ALA A 240 1.16 -23.25 5.77
CA ALA A 240 1.20 -23.47 7.21
C ALA A 240 -0.15 -23.21 7.87
N SER A 241 -0.94 -22.25 7.37
CA SER A 241 -2.20 -21.84 7.98
C SER A 241 -3.22 -21.41 6.91
N ALA A 242 -4.22 -22.25 6.66
CA ALA A 242 -5.35 -21.92 5.82
C ALA A 242 -6.23 -20.80 6.46
N GLY A 243 -6.27 -20.70 7.78
CA GLY A 243 -6.99 -19.67 8.51
C GLY A 243 -6.42 -18.27 8.22
N ASP A 244 -5.09 -18.13 8.19
CA ASP A 244 -4.44 -16.86 7.87
C ASP A 244 -4.71 -16.43 6.42
N VAL A 245 -4.74 -17.37 5.45
CA VAL A 245 -5.09 -17.04 4.05
C VAL A 245 -6.54 -16.54 3.95
N LYS A 246 -7.49 -17.18 4.64
CA LYS A 246 -8.89 -16.73 4.65
C LYS A 246 -9.02 -15.35 5.29
N ARG A 247 -8.32 -15.13 6.42
CA ARG A 247 -8.29 -13.83 7.09
C ARG A 247 -7.70 -12.75 6.19
N ALA A 248 -6.67 -13.06 5.42
CA ALA A 248 -6.11 -12.15 4.43
C ALA A 248 -7.15 -11.76 3.36
N GLY A 249 -7.97 -12.69 2.88
CA GLY A 249 -9.05 -12.40 1.94
C GLY A 249 -10.11 -11.44 2.52
N GLU A 250 -10.51 -11.63 3.79
CA GLU A 250 -11.42 -10.73 4.50
C GLU A 250 -10.82 -9.32 4.64
N LEU A 251 -9.54 -9.23 5.01
CA LEU A 251 -8.83 -7.97 5.15
C LEU A 251 -8.64 -7.26 3.81
N ALA A 252 -8.42 -8.00 2.71
CA ALA A 252 -8.38 -7.43 1.37
C ALA A 252 -9.70 -6.74 1.02
N LEU A 253 -10.85 -7.39 1.27
CA LEU A 253 -12.16 -6.79 1.04
C LEU A 253 -12.42 -5.59 1.95
N THR A 254 -11.99 -5.65 3.22
CA THR A 254 -12.08 -4.52 4.15
C THR A 254 -11.24 -3.32 3.67
N ALA A 255 -10.03 -3.57 3.17
CA ALA A 255 -9.18 -2.52 2.61
C ALA A 255 -9.82 -1.84 1.40
N LEU A 256 -10.43 -2.63 0.50
CA LEU A 256 -11.14 -2.11 -0.68
C LEU A 256 -12.39 -1.30 -0.30
N ASP A 257 -13.15 -1.74 0.72
CA ASP A 257 -14.29 -0.97 1.25
C ASP A 257 -13.86 0.38 1.82
N HIS A 258 -12.83 0.40 2.68
CA HIS A 258 -12.28 1.66 3.20
C HIS A 258 -11.76 2.55 2.07
N ALA A 259 -11.07 2.00 1.06
CA ALA A 259 -10.54 2.77 -0.06
C ALA A 259 -11.66 3.42 -0.90
N GLU A 260 -12.79 2.72 -1.12
CA GLU A 260 -13.93 3.28 -1.82
C GLU A 260 -14.64 4.36 -0.97
N ARG A 261 -14.81 4.12 0.34
CA ARG A 261 -15.35 5.13 1.26
C ARG A 261 -14.48 6.38 1.33
N CYS A 262 -13.17 6.22 1.35
CA CYS A 262 -12.20 7.32 1.28
C CYS A 262 -12.38 8.11 -0.02
N ARG A 263 -12.41 7.43 -1.18
CA ARG A 263 -12.63 8.07 -2.48
C ARG A 263 -13.93 8.88 -2.51
N GLN A 264 -15.00 8.36 -1.91
CA GLN A 264 -16.27 9.07 -1.79
C GLN A 264 -16.19 10.25 -0.83
N ALA A 265 -15.45 10.14 0.27
CA ALA A 265 -15.22 11.23 1.22
C ALA A 265 -14.52 12.39 0.52
N TYR A 266 -13.40 12.16 -0.17
CA TYR A 266 -12.70 13.19 -0.92
C TYR A 266 -13.59 13.86 -1.99
N LEU A 267 -14.39 13.10 -2.74
CA LEU A 267 -15.30 13.69 -3.73
C LEU A 267 -16.44 14.53 -3.11
N ALA A 268 -16.75 14.30 -1.83
CA ALA A 268 -17.78 15.05 -1.11
C ALA A 268 -17.24 16.31 -0.41
N GLU A 269 -15.93 16.50 -0.37
CA GLU A 269 -15.31 17.68 0.21
C GLU A 269 -15.60 18.91 -0.63
N THR A 270 -15.89 20.02 0.06
CA THR A 270 -16.27 21.30 -0.57
C THR A 270 -15.33 22.44 -0.23
N ASP A 271 -14.43 22.24 0.73
CA ASP A 271 -13.36 23.19 1.03
C ASP A 271 -12.14 22.96 0.12
N ASP A 272 -11.21 23.90 0.10
CA ASP A 272 -10.00 23.89 -0.73
C ASP A 272 -8.85 24.46 0.11
N ASP A 273 -8.38 23.69 1.12
CA ASP A 273 -7.41 24.16 2.12
C ASP A 273 -6.23 23.20 2.30
N ARG A 274 -5.26 23.27 1.40
CA ARG A 274 -3.98 22.55 1.50
C ARG A 274 -4.13 21.03 1.58
N GLU A 275 -5.01 20.52 0.73
CA GLU A 275 -5.34 19.11 0.66
C GLU A 275 -4.12 18.24 0.39
N TRP A 276 -4.07 17.09 1.05
CA TRP A 276 -3.07 16.08 0.75
C TRP A 276 -3.45 15.30 -0.51
N VAL A 277 -4.67 14.80 -0.58
CA VAL A 277 -5.23 14.16 -1.78
C VAL A 277 -6.43 14.99 -2.27
N PRO A 278 -6.20 15.95 -3.18
CA PRO A 278 -7.27 16.83 -3.64
C PRO A 278 -8.28 16.10 -4.50
N ASN A 279 -9.53 16.53 -4.48
CA ASN A 279 -10.51 16.16 -5.47
C ASN A 279 -10.40 17.05 -6.74
N PRO A 280 -11.11 16.73 -7.84
CA PRO A 280 -11.00 17.46 -9.10
C PRO A 280 -11.39 18.95 -9.04
N GLU A 281 -12.17 19.37 -8.04
CA GLU A 281 -12.63 20.75 -7.86
C GLU A 281 -11.64 21.59 -7.03
N GLN A 282 -10.82 20.96 -6.22
CA GLN A 282 -9.85 21.61 -5.34
C GLN A 282 -8.59 22.03 -6.09
N LYS A 283 -8.04 23.21 -5.80
CA LYS A 283 -6.89 23.82 -6.46
C LYS A 283 -5.78 24.23 -5.48
N SER A 284 -6.08 24.32 -4.18
CA SER A 284 -5.16 24.69 -3.11
C SER A 284 -4.44 23.47 -2.53
N HIS A 285 -3.78 22.69 -3.38
CA HIS A 285 -3.01 21.53 -2.94
C HIS A 285 -1.52 21.70 -3.25
N PRO A 286 -0.63 21.34 -2.28
CA PRO A 286 0.81 21.49 -2.47
C PRO A 286 1.40 20.46 -3.44
N VAL A 287 0.79 19.29 -3.58
CA VAL A 287 1.35 18.20 -4.37
C VAL A 287 1.25 18.53 -5.87
N PRO A 288 2.34 18.46 -6.65
CA PRO A 288 2.37 18.88 -8.04
C PRO A 288 1.84 17.80 -8.99
N LEU A 289 0.64 17.28 -8.69
CA LEU A 289 -0.11 16.36 -9.55
C LEU A 289 -1.39 17.03 -10.00
N GLU A 290 -1.67 16.92 -11.28
CA GLU A 290 -2.98 17.27 -11.80
C GLU A 290 -3.96 16.13 -11.48
N VAL A 291 -4.95 16.43 -10.65
CA VAL A 291 -6.01 15.50 -10.27
C VAL A 291 -7.29 15.92 -10.97
N ASP A 292 -7.81 15.04 -11.81
CA ASP A 292 -9.02 15.26 -12.60
C ASP A 292 -10.11 14.21 -12.31
N ALA A 293 -11.29 14.46 -12.85
CA ALA A 293 -12.41 13.52 -12.72
C ALA A 293 -12.10 12.16 -13.34
N ALA A 294 -11.26 12.09 -14.40
CA ALA A 294 -10.88 10.83 -15.02
C ALA A 294 -10.00 9.99 -14.09
N LEU A 295 -9.11 10.61 -13.31
CA LEU A 295 -8.31 9.92 -12.29
C LEU A 295 -9.21 9.29 -11.21
N TYR A 296 -10.17 10.04 -10.67
CA TYR A 296 -11.11 9.55 -9.67
C TYR A 296 -12.04 8.47 -10.24
N GLN A 297 -12.44 8.65 -11.48
CA GLN A 297 -13.17 7.65 -12.22
C GLN A 297 -12.37 6.37 -12.37
N THR A 298 -11.10 6.52 -12.70
CA THR A 298 -10.12 5.46 -12.88
C THR A 298 -9.93 4.72 -11.55
N TRP A 299 -9.80 5.38 -10.43
CA TRP A 299 -9.65 4.81 -9.10
C TRP A 299 -10.85 3.92 -8.67
N GLY A 300 -12.09 4.40 -8.72
CA GLY A 300 -13.26 3.62 -8.31
C GLY A 300 -13.45 2.29 -9.07
N GLY A 301 -13.17 2.27 -10.37
CA GLY A 301 -13.32 1.00 -11.10
C GLY A 301 -12.17 0.03 -10.87
N ALA A 302 -10.95 0.48 -10.51
CA ALA A 302 -9.92 -0.46 -10.10
C ALA A 302 -10.29 -1.10 -8.77
N LEU A 303 -10.86 -0.34 -7.83
CA LEU A 303 -11.37 -0.91 -6.59
C LEU A 303 -12.43 -1.98 -6.87
N SER A 304 -13.38 -1.69 -7.77
CA SER A 304 -14.38 -2.67 -8.19
C SER A 304 -13.78 -3.88 -8.90
N ASP A 305 -12.81 -3.66 -9.80
CA ASP A 305 -12.13 -4.76 -10.49
C ASP A 305 -11.33 -5.63 -9.51
N LEU A 306 -10.63 -5.03 -8.55
CA LEU A 306 -9.89 -5.73 -7.50
C LEU A 306 -10.84 -6.52 -6.59
N GLU A 307 -11.97 -5.94 -6.22
CA GLU A 307 -13.00 -6.65 -5.44
C GLU A 307 -13.49 -7.88 -6.19
N GLY A 308 -13.83 -7.75 -7.48
CA GLY A 308 -14.23 -8.87 -8.32
C GLY A 308 -13.16 -9.97 -8.43
N LEU A 309 -11.87 -9.58 -8.45
CA LEU A 309 -10.75 -10.53 -8.43
C LEU A 309 -10.64 -11.25 -7.08
N VAL A 310 -10.72 -10.53 -5.96
CA VAL A 310 -10.62 -11.12 -4.61
C VAL A 310 -11.80 -12.07 -4.35
N ARG A 311 -13.00 -11.73 -4.81
CA ARG A 311 -14.20 -12.58 -4.72
C ARG A 311 -14.17 -13.78 -5.68
N GLY A 312 -13.28 -13.80 -6.68
CA GLY A 312 -13.22 -14.83 -7.72
C GLY A 312 -14.35 -14.72 -8.75
N GLU A 313 -14.98 -13.57 -8.88
CA GLU A 313 -16.02 -13.27 -9.87
C GLU A 313 -15.42 -13.01 -11.26
N THR A 314 -14.19 -12.49 -11.29
CA THR A 314 -13.43 -12.21 -12.50
C THR A 314 -12.01 -12.76 -12.37
N GLY A 315 -11.33 -12.98 -13.51
CA GLY A 315 -9.94 -13.43 -13.56
C GLY A 315 -9.04 -12.45 -14.27
N VAL A 316 -7.75 -12.43 -13.91
CA VAL A 316 -6.74 -11.63 -14.61
C VAL A 316 -6.50 -12.23 -15.98
N PRO A 317 -6.78 -11.53 -17.10
CA PRO A 317 -6.54 -12.05 -18.44
C PRO A 317 -5.04 -12.05 -18.76
N LEU A 318 -4.43 -13.23 -18.72
CA LEU A 318 -2.97 -13.38 -18.82
C LEU A 318 -2.40 -12.90 -20.16
N GLY A 319 -3.11 -13.15 -21.25
CA GLY A 319 -2.65 -12.70 -22.56
C GLY A 319 -2.65 -11.18 -22.71
N GLU A 320 -3.64 -10.49 -22.12
CA GLU A 320 -3.66 -9.03 -22.09
C GLU A 320 -2.55 -8.47 -21.20
N LEU A 321 -2.26 -9.16 -20.08
CA LEU A 321 -1.15 -8.80 -19.19
C LEU A 321 0.19 -8.95 -19.91
N LEU A 322 0.42 -10.05 -20.61
CA LEU A 322 1.63 -10.25 -21.43
C LEU A 322 1.75 -9.21 -22.54
N ALA A 323 0.64 -8.79 -23.15
CA ALA A 323 0.63 -7.76 -24.20
C ALA A 323 1.03 -6.35 -23.68
N LEU A 324 1.22 -6.17 -22.36
CA LEU A 324 1.86 -4.94 -21.81
C LEU A 324 3.38 -4.95 -22.01
N VAL A 325 3.99 -6.12 -22.26
CA VAL A 325 5.42 -6.24 -22.55
C VAL A 325 5.63 -5.89 -24.03
N PRO A 326 6.43 -4.88 -24.38
CA PRO A 326 6.58 -4.39 -25.75
C PRO A 326 7.03 -5.45 -26.77
N GLU A 327 7.79 -6.44 -26.32
CA GLU A 327 8.35 -7.52 -27.15
C GLU A 327 7.38 -8.69 -27.34
N TYR A 328 6.30 -8.76 -26.56
CA TYR A 328 5.33 -9.85 -26.67
C TYR A 328 4.52 -9.76 -27.97
N ARG A 329 4.50 -10.87 -28.72
CA ARG A 329 3.76 -11.00 -29.98
C ARG A 329 2.86 -12.23 -30.01
N GLY A 330 2.69 -12.87 -28.84
CA GLY A 330 1.89 -14.07 -28.70
C GLY A 330 0.38 -13.81 -28.64
N PRO A 331 -0.43 -14.87 -28.52
CA PRO A 331 -1.89 -14.79 -28.44
C PRO A 331 -2.34 -14.11 -27.13
N THR A 332 -3.43 -13.35 -27.21
CA THR A 332 -4.04 -12.69 -26.03
C THR A 332 -5.04 -13.58 -25.29
N ASN A 333 -5.49 -14.67 -25.89
CA ASN A 333 -6.41 -15.62 -25.24
C ASN A 333 -5.66 -16.86 -24.73
N VAL A 334 -4.93 -16.73 -23.63
CA VAL A 334 -4.10 -17.79 -23.05
C VAL A 334 -4.55 -18.22 -21.64
N GLY A 335 -5.76 -17.86 -21.26
CA GLY A 335 -6.35 -18.17 -19.95
C GLY A 335 -6.28 -17.04 -18.94
N TYR A 336 -6.68 -17.37 -17.73
CA TYR A 336 -6.91 -16.40 -16.64
C TYR A 336 -6.27 -16.87 -15.35
N VAL A 337 -5.90 -15.94 -14.49
CA VAL A 337 -5.57 -16.22 -13.08
C VAL A 337 -6.78 -15.90 -12.20
N ASP A 338 -7.27 -16.91 -11.50
CA ASP A 338 -8.33 -16.83 -10.51
C ASP A 338 -7.73 -16.48 -9.14
N VAL A 339 -7.62 -15.18 -8.87
CA VAL A 339 -7.04 -14.64 -7.62
C VAL A 339 -7.88 -15.05 -6.41
N GLY A 340 -9.21 -15.08 -6.55
CA GLY A 340 -10.13 -15.46 -5.46
C GLY A 340 -9.90 -16.87 -4.92
N ARG A 341 -9.31 -17.76 -5.74
CA ARG A 341 -8.91 -19.10 -5.27
C ARG A 341 -7.78 -19.11 -4.27
N ILE A 342 -6.95 -18.08 -4.25
CA ILE A 342 -5.94 -17.96 -3.20
C ILE A 342 -6.63 -18.01 -1.84
N PHE A 343 -7.68 -17.23 -1.69
CA PHE A 343 -8.40 -17.06 -0.43
C PHE A 343 -9.46 -18.16 -0.16
N SER A 344 -10.18 -18.58 -1.19
CA SER A 344 -11.27 -19.58 -1.06
C SER A 344 -10.79 -21.03 -0.99
N GLN A 345 -9.63 -21.34 -1.56
CA GLN A 345 -9.05 -22.68 -1.61
C GLN A 345 -7.55 -22.65 -1.28
N PRO A 346 -7.19 -22.30 -0.02
CA PRO A 346 -5.79 -22.20 0.41
C PRO A 346 -5.01 -23.48 0.13
N ARG A 347 -3.80 -23.33 -0.44
CA ARG A 347 -2.93 -24.45 -0.82
C ARG A 347 -1.47 -24.02 -0.82
N ASP A 348 -0.55 -24.96 -0.98
CA ASP A 348 0.85 -24.66 -1.24
C ASP A 348 0.99 -23.74 -2.47
N ILE A 349 1.92 -22.79 -2.41
CA ILE A 349 2.38 -22.07 -3.60
C ILE A 349 3.36 -22.99 -4.32
N VAL A 350 3.06 -23.29 -5.58
CA VAL A 350 3.94 -24.09 -6.44
C VAL A 350 4.24 -23.29 -7.70
N ILE A 351 5.51 -22.98 -7.92
CA ILE A 351 5.99 -22.27 -9.10
C ILE A 351 6.89 -23.24 -9.87
N ASP A 352 6.45 -23.66 -11.04
CA ASP A 352 7.18 -24.57 -11.91
C ASP A 352 7.77 -23.78 -13.09
N VAL A 353 9.10 -23.65 -13.07
CA VAL A 353 9.84 -22.89 -14.09
C VAL A 353 10.57 -23.78 -15.11
N ARG A 354 10.31 -25.09 -15.12
CA ARG A 354 10.97 -26.04 -16.04
C ARG A 354 10.75 -25.73 -17.51
N GLY A 355 9.62 -25.11 -17.85
CA GLY A 355 9.31 -24.72 -19.23
C GLY A 355 9.90 -23.38 -19.69
N ILE A 356 10.61 -22.64 -18.81
CA ILE A 356 11.15 -21.32 -19.16
C ILE A 356 12.33 -21.39 -20.15
N ASP A 357 13.05 -22.51 -20.22
CA ASP A 357 14.19 -22.66 -21.13
C ASP A 357 13.79 -22.57 -22.62
N ASP A 358 12.52 -22.72 -22.92
CA ASP A 358 11.98 -22.70 -24.27
C ASP A 358 11.14 -21.42 -24.51
N LEU A 359 11.66 -20.27 -24.05
CA LEU A 359 10.96 -18.98 -24.12
C LEU A 359 10.52 -18.60 -25.55
N GLU A 360 11.29 -18.98 -26.58
CA GLU A 360 10.89 -18.73 -27.98
C GLU A 360 9.63 -19.50 -28.36
N LYS A 361 9.53 -20.78 -27.96
CA LYS A 361 8.31 -21.58 -28.16
C LYS A 361 7.18 -21.10 -27.24
N ALA A 362 7.52 -20.65 -26.02
CA ALA A 362 6.56 -20.11 -25.08
C ALA A 362 5.93 -18.81 -25.59
N GLN A 363 6.65 -17.97 -26.37
CA GLN A 363 6.06 -16.80 -27.00
C GLN A 363 4.99 -17.14 -28.04
N ALA A 364 5.18 -18.20 -28.80
CA ALA A 364 4.20 -18.65 -29.79
C ALA A 364 2.96 -19.29 -29.14
N ASN A 365 3.14 -20.00 -28.02
CA ASN A 365 2.07 -20.66 -27.27
C ASN A 365 2.35 -20.63 -25.76
N PRO A 366 2.11 -19.52 -25.05
CA PRO A 366 2.42 -19.37 -23.63
C PRO A 366 1.48 -20.15 -22.71
N GLY A 367 0.34 -20.62 -23.18
CA GLY A 367 -0.69 -21.27 -22.36
C GLY A 367 -0.17 -22.42 -21.49
N PRO A 368 0.57 -23.41 -22.01
CA PRO A 368 1.12 -24.51 -21.20
C PRO A 368 2.09 -24.03 -20.11
N LEU A 369 2.96 -23.06 -20.41
CA LEU A 369 3.88 -22.46 -19.45
C LEU A 369 3.13 -21.74 -18.34
N LEU A 370 2.15 -20.90 -18.69
CA LEU A 370 1.33 -20.16 -17.73
C LEU A 370 0.51 -21.09 -16.85
N LYS A 371 -0.04 -22.17 -17.43
CA LYS A 371 -0.75 -23.22 -16.68
C LYS A 371 0.17 -23.90 -15.66
N SER A 372 1.41 -24.20 -16.06
CA SER A 372 2.40 -24.78 -15.16
C SER A 372 2.80 -23.80 -14.05
N PHE A 373 3.07 -22.55 -14.42
CA PHE A 373 3.50 -21.48 -13.51
C PHE A 373 2.43 -21.14 -12.46
N PHE A 374 1.18 -20.91 -12.89
CA PHE A 374 0.08 -20.53 -11.99
C PHE A 374 -0.63 -21.74 -11.38
N GLY A 375 -0.38 -22.95 -11.90
CA GLY A 375 -0.93 -24.19 -11.36
C GLY A 375 -2.44 -24.15 -11.13
N GLY A 376 -2.87 -24.41 -9.92
CA GLY A 376 -4.27 -24.46 -9.57
C GLY A 376 -5.02 -23.11 -9.59
N LEU A 377 -4.35 -21.99 -9.79
CA LEU A 377 -4.97 -20.67 -9.96
C LEU A 377 -5.32 -20.40 -11.44
N TRP A 378 -4.69 -21.14 -12.38
CA TRP A 378 -4.98 -20.97 -13.80
C TRP A 378 -6.38 -21.50 -14.17
N ARG A 379 -7.06 -20.77 -15.06
CA ARG A 379 -8.36 -21.12 -15.65
C ARG A 379 -8.30 -20.96 -17.17
N GLU A 380 -8.89 -21.90 -17.88
CA GLU A 380 -9.07 -21.81 -19.33
C GLU A 380 -10.11 -20.77 -19.70
N THR A 381 -11.21 -20.73 -18.93
CA THR A 381 -12.31 -19.82 -19.14
C THR A 381 -12.69 -19.13 -17.83
N MET A 382 -12.87 -17.82 -17.85
CA MET A 382 -13.36 -17.01 -16.77
C MET A 382 -13.83 -15.66 -17.32
N LYS A 383 -14.73 -14.95 -16.62
CA LYS A 383 -15.05 -13.57 -16.95
C LYS A 383 -13.78 -12.72 -16.78
N PRO A 384 -13.33 -12.01 -17.83
CA PRO A 384 -12.12 -11.17 -17.71
C PRO A 384 -12.35 -10.00 -16.76
N SER A 385 -11.35 -9.71 -15.93
CA SER A 385 -11.30 -8.45 -15.19
C SER A 385 -10.85 -7.33 -16.12
N PRO A 386 -11.48 -6.15 -16.12
CA PRO A 386 -11.03 -4.98 -16.88
C PRO A 386 -9.70 -4.39 -16.39
N ILE A 387 -9.18 -4.83 -15.25
CA ILE A 387 -8.01 -4.25 -14.55
C ILE A 387 -6.79 -4.01 -15.47
N VAL A 388 -6.50 -4.95 -16.39
CA VAL A 388 -5.34 -4.83 -17.30
C VAL A 388 -5.55 -3.69 -18.30
N GLY A 389 -6.77 -3.59 -18.87
CA GLY A 389 -7.12 -2.49 -19.77
C GLY A 389 -7.06 -1.13 -19.09
N ARG A 390 -7.53 -1.06 -17.84
CA ARG A 390 -7.44 0.16 -17.02
C ARG A 390 -6.01 0.53 -16.70
N ALA A 391 -5.19 -0.41 -16.24
CA ALA A 391 -3.78 -0.16 -15.98
C ALA A 391 -3.05 0.39 -17.22
N ARG A 392 -3.39 -0.12 -18.42
CA ARG A 392 -2.88 0.41 -19.68
C ARG A 392 -3.33 1.85 -19.92
N ALA A 393 -4.62 2.13 -19.77
CA ALA A 393 -5.17 3.47 -19.96
C ALA A 393 -4.58 4.48 -18.94
N ALA A 394 -4.41 4.08 -17.69
CA ALA A 394 -3.76 4.88 -16.65
C ALA A 394 -2.31 5.18 -17.00
N ARG A 395 -1.52 4.16 -17.38
CA ARG A 395 -0.14 4.37 -17.84
C ARG A 395 -0.08 5.35 -19.01
N ASP A 396 -0.94 5.17 -20.02
CA ASP A 396 -0.94 6.00 -21.21
C ASP A 396 -1.39 7.44 -20.89
N SER A 397 -2.22 7.64 -19.86
CA SER A 397 -2.55 8.95 -19.32
C SER A 397 -1.37 9.59 -18.58
N LEU A 398 -0.70 8.83 -17.70
CA LEU A 398 0.47 9.32 -16.98
C LEU A 398 1.65 9.67 -17.92
N MET A 399 1.77 8.97 -19.04
CA MET A 399 2.79 9.25 -20.05
C MET A 399 2.49 10.51 -20.88
N ARG A 400 1.27 11.07 -20.81
CA ARG A 400 0.91 12.34 -21.47
C ARG A 400 1.30 13.51 -20.58
N GLY A 401 1.89 14.54 -21.19
CA GLY A 401 2.29 15.77 -20.52
C GLY A 401 3.82 15.94 -20.41
N GLU A 402 4.24 17.10 -19.93
CA GLU A 402 5.65 17.51 -19.89
C GLU A 402 6.43 16.85 -18.73
N GLN A 403 5.74 16.38 -17.70
CA GLN A 403 6.38 15.70 -16.57
C GLN A 403 6.72 14.26 -16.93
N THR A 404 7.91 13.81 -16.53
CA THR A 404 8.34 12.42 -16.70
C THR A 404 7.49 11.49 -15.82
N LEU A 405 7.30 10.24 -16.29
CA LEU A 405 6.57 9.22 -15.54
C LEU A 405 7.10 9.04 -14.10
N ASP A 406 8.43 9.06 -13.93
CA ASP A 406 9.07 8.92 -12.61
C ASP A 406 8.65 10.02 -11.63
N ARG A 407 8.55 11.27 -12.10
CA ARG A 407 8.08 12.39 -11.27
C ARG A 407 6.64 12.21 -10.84
N LYS A 408 5.76 11.83 -11.78
CA LYS A 408 4.34 11.58 -11.46
C LYS A 408 4.18 10.40 -10.51
N LEU A 409 4.90 9.30 -10.73
CA LEU A 409 4.87 8.13 -9.86
C LEU A 409 5.37 8.46 -8.45
N ARG A 410 6.44 9.27 -8.30
CA ARG A 410 6.95 9.68 -7.00
C ARG A 410 5.86 10.29 -6.13
N TYR A 411 5.05 11.19 -6.66
CA TYR A 411 3.99 11.86 -5.90
C TYR A 411 2.73 11.01 -5.75
N LEU A 412 2.42 10.13 -6.70
CA LEU A 412 1.38 9.11 -6.52
C LEU A 412 1.69 8.17 -5.34
N PHE A 413 2.98 7.86 -5.10
CA PHE A 413 3.39 7.07 -3.96
C PHE A 413 3.28 7.81 -2.62
N TRP A 414 3.23 9.13 -2.61
CA TRP A 414 2.98 9.90 -1.41
C TRP A 414 1.56 9.74 -0.88
N PHE A 415 0.62 9.44 -1.76
CA PHE A 415 -0.77 9.18 -1.41
C PHE A 415 -1.00 7.73 -0.92
N ASN A 416 0.04 6.89 -0.92
CA ASN A 416 -0.10 5.47 -0.61
C ASN A 416 0.86 5.05 0.50
#